data_f4de8ee080a6b0f6fdf63fab8897d96f
#
_entry.id   f4de8ee080a6b0f6fdf63fab8897d96f
#
_cell.length_a   1.000
_cell.length_b   1.000
_cell.length_c   1.000
_cell.angle_alpha   90.00
_cell.angle_beta   90.00
_cell.angle_gamma   90.00
#
_symmetry.space_group_name_H-M   'P 1'
#
loop_
_entity.id
_entity.type
_entity.pdbx_description
1 polymer ?
#
loop_
_entity_poly.entity_id
_entity_poly.type
_entity_poly.pdbx_seq_one_letter_code
_entity_poly.pdbx_strand_id
1 'polypeptide(L)'
;MQNLIDNNTYEIVDDTGQPYLNSKFDFKEKHTADGSRVKARLVAKGFQEDTESLRTDSPTCSKANLRTLLALSVANKWKARSIDIKSAFLQGREIQRELFVKPPAEVSNGKLWKLKKCLYGLHILIKN
;
A
#
# COMPACT_ATOMS: atom_id res chain seq x y z
N MET A 1 -6.67 1.70 11.52
CA MET A 1 -8.02 1.69 10.90
C MET A 1 -8.44 3.09 10.48
N GLN A 2 -8.32 4.11 11.35
CA GLN A 2 -8.79 5.47 11.04
C GLN A 2 -8.30 5.98 9.68
N ASN A 3 -7.02 5.86 9.36
CA ASN A 3 -6.47 6.29 8.06
C ASN A 3 -7.14 5.66 6.83
N LEU A 4 -7.68 4.45 6.95
CA LEU A 4 -8.40 3.79 5.84
C LEU A 4 -9.79 4.39 5.64
N ILE A 5 -10.45 4.72 6.75
CA ILE A 5 -11.76 5.36 6.76
C ILE A 5 -11.64 6.79 6.22
N ASP A 6 -10.69 7.57 6.75
CA ASP A 6 -10.47 8.96 6.37
C ASP A 6 -10.13 9.11 4.87
N ASN A 7 -9.49 8.10 4.28
CA ASN A 7 -9.14 8.07 2.86
C ASN A 7 -10.20 7.41 1.98
N ASN A 8 -11.36 7.01 2.52
CA ASN A 8 -12.41 6.31 1.78
C ASN A 8 -11.87 5.10 0.99
N THR A 9 -11.06 4.27 1.66
CA THR A 9 -10.28 3.21 1.01
C THR A 9 -11.13 2.02 0.58
N TYR A 10 -12.22 1.75 1.28
CA TYR A 10 -13.09 0.61 1.04
C TYR A 10 -14.55 0.92 1.39
N GLU A 11 -15.45 0.10 0.89
CA GLU A 11 -16.83 0.00 1.34
C GLU A 11 -17.13 -1.42 1.86
N ILE A 12 -18.04 -1.50 2.83
CA ILE A 12 -18.44 -2.78 3.42
C ILE A 12 -19.57 -3.36 2.57
N VAL A 13 -19.41 -4.61 2.14
CA VAL A 13 -20.36 -5.34 1.30
C VAL A 13 -20.64 -6.71 1.87
N ASP A 14 -21.79 -7.29 1.53
CA ASP A 14 -22.13 -8.64 1.93
C ASP A 14 -21.29 -9.67 1.16
N ASP A 15 -21.00 -10.79 1.83
CA ASP A 15 -20.35 -11.93 1.19
C ASP A 15 -21.41 -12.73 0.43
N THR A 16 -21.40 -12.62 -0.89
CA THR A 16 -22.30 -13.34 -1.82
C THR A 16 -21.58 -14.45 -2.57
N GLY A 17 -20.39 -14.87 -2.10
CA GLY A 17 -19.56 -15.90 -2.72
C GLY A 17 -18.60 -15.36 -3.78
N GLN A 18 -18.43 -14.05 -3.90
CA GLN A 18 -17.46 -13.44 -4.80
C GLN A 18 -16.01 -13.77 -4.36
N PRO A 19 -15.06 -13.86 -5.31
CA PRO A 19 -13.66 -14.10 -5.00
C PRO A 19 -13.09 -12.93 -4.17
N TYR A 20 -12.30 -13.26 -3.15
CA TYR A 20 -11.68 -12.26 -2.28
C TYR A 20 -10.25 -12.63 -1.92
N LEU A 21 -9.46 -11.64 -1.59
CA LEU A 21 -8.14 -11.78 -1.01
C LEU A 21 -8.23 -11.76 0.52
N ASN A 22 -7.39 -12.55 1.17
CA ASN A 22 -7.24 -12.45 2.62
C ASN A 22 -6.39 -11.23 2.99
N SER A 23 -6.58 -10.74 4.21
CA SER A 23 -5.74 -9.70 4.78
C SER A 23 -5.26 -10.07 6.19
N LYS A 24 -4.26 -9.35 6.66
CA LYS A 24 -3.71 -9.49 8.01
C LYS A 24 -3.15 -8.16 8.51
N PHE A 25 -3.04 -8.04 9.82
CA PHE A 25 -2.21 -7.00 10.41
C PHE A 25 -0.74 -7.44 10.43
N ASP A 26 0.14 -6.57 9.99
CA ASP A 26 1.59 -6.66 10.13
C ASP A 26 2.02 -5.67 11.22
N PHE A 27 2.53 -6.20 12.32
CA PHE A 27 2.96 -5.41 13.46
C PHE A 27 4.48 -5.30 13.43
N LYS A 28 4.98 -4.05 13.49
CA LYS A 28 6.41 -3.77 13.62
C LYS A 28 6.65 -2.90 14.83
N GLU A 29 7.50 -3.38 15.71
CA GLU A 29 8.02 -2.56 16.79
C GLU A 29 9.07 -1.59 16.26
N LYS A 30 8.94 -0.32 16.62
CA LYS A 30 9.95 0.70 16.34
C LYS A 30 10.50 1.20 17.67
N HIS A 31 11.79 1.01 17.86
CA HIS A 31 12.51 1.63 18.97
C HIS A 31 12.90 3.06 18.56
N THR A 32 12.46 4.02 19.36
CA THR A 32 12.81 5.45 19.22
C THR A 32 13.46 5.90 20.52
N ALA A 33 14.17 7.02 20.50
CA ALA A 33 14.80 7.56 21.70
C ALA A 33 13.81 7.77 22.87
N ASP A 34 12.53 8.01 22.55
CA ASP A 34 11.43 8.23 23.51
C ASP A 34 10.71 6.94 23.92
N GLY A 35 11.18 5.75 23.51
CA GLY A 35 10.57 4.47 23.84
C GLY A 35 10.21 3.61 22.63
N SER A 36 9.45 2.54 22.87
CA SER A 36 9.02 1.58 21.83
C SER A 36 7.60 1.89 21.37
N ARG A 37 7.39 1.90 20.05
CA ARG A 37 6.07 2.05 19.43
C ARG A 37 5.76 0.88 18.51
N VAL A 38 4.58 0.29 18.68
CA VAL A 38 4.07 -0.72 17.75
C VAL A 38 3.38 -0.01 16.57
N LYS A 39 3.88 -0.29 15.36
CA LYS A 39 3.26 0.16 14.12
C LYS A 39 2.49 -1.00 13.50
N ALA A 40 1.17 -0.89 13.44
CA ALA A 40 0.30 -1.83 12.75
C ALA A 40 0.07 -1.38 11.30
N ARG A 41 0.18 -2.32 10.35
CA ARG A 41 -0.21 -2.11 8.96
C ARG A 41 -1.21 -3.18 8.56
N LEU A 42 -2.29 -2.79 7.93
CA LEU A 42 -3.17 -3.71 7.23
C LEU A 42 -2.54 -4.07 5.88
N VAL A 43 -2.39 -5.35 5.62
CA VAL A 43 -1.75 -5.89 4.41
C VAL A 43 -2.68 -6.89 3.76
N ALA A 44 -3.02 -6.67 2.49
CA ALA A 44 -3.70 -7.67 1.68
C ALA A 44 -2.69 -8.73 1.20
N LYS A 45 -3.14 -9.99 1.12
CA LYS A 45 -2.31 -11.08 0.60
C LYS A 45 -2.34 -11.09 -0.93
N GLY A 46 -1.72 -10.09 -1.54
CA GLY A 46 -1.73 -9.87 -3.00
C GLY A 46 -1.15 -11.03 -3.82
N PHE A 47 -0.35 -11.91 -3.23
CA PHE A 47 0.11 -13.13 -3.90
C PHE A 47 -1.04 -14.11 -4.26
N GLN A 48 -2.24 -13.89 -3.73
CA GLN A 48 -3.45 -14.64 -4.08
C GLN A 48 -4.19 -14.02 -5.28
N GLU A 49 -3.75 -12.85 -5.73
CA GLU A 49 -4.31 -12.19 -6.90
C GLU A 49 -3.76 -12.85 -8.18
N ASP A 50 -4.66 -13.17 -9.11
CA ASP A 50 -4.24 -13.62 -10.43
C ASP A 50 -3.57 -12.45 -11.17
N THR A 51 -2.27 -12.59 -11.40
CA THR A 51 -1.43 -11.54 -11.99
C THR A 51 -1.01 -11.83 -13.42
N GLU A 52 -1.49 -12.91 -14.05
CA GLU A 52 -1.07 -13.28 -15.41
C GLU A 52 -1.33 -12.17 -16.44
N SER A 53 -2.37 -11.36 -16.20
CA SER A 53 -2.71 -10.22 -17.06
C SER A 53 -2.26 -8.87 -16.51
N LEU A 54 -1.57 -8.83 -15.36
CA LEU A 54 -1.27 -7.59 -14.64
C LEU A 54 0.22 -7.24 -14.75
N ARG A 55 0.51 -6.05 -15.24
CA ARG A 55 1.85 -5.49 -15.14
C ARG A 55 2.08 -4.99 -13.70
N THR A 56 2.95 -5.70 -12.98
CA THR A 56 3.19 -5.50 -11.54
C THR A 56 4.49 -4.75 -11.24
N ASP A 57 4.96 -3.93 -12.18
CA ASP A 57 6.20 -3.19 -12.00
C ASP A 57 6.05 -2.13 -10.90
N SER A 58 6.92 -2.18 -9.92
CA SER A 58 7.11 -1.09 -8.96
C SER A 58 8.47 -0.44 -9.24
N PRO A 59 8.53 0.60 -10.06
CA PRO A 59 9.79 1.21 -10.45
C PRO A 59 10.45 1.85 -9.23
N THR A 60 11.47 1.16 -8.73
CA THR A 60 12.32 1.67 -7.67
C THR A 60 13.61 2.20 -8.28
N CYS A 61 13.99 3.42 -7.94
CA CYS A 61 15.24 3.99 -8.41
C CYS A 61 16.42 3.11 -7.99
N SER A 62 17.29 2.74 -8.95
CA SER A 62 18.49 1.97 -8.63
C SER A 62 19.47 2.81 -7.79
N LYS A 63 20.25 2.12 -6.94
CA LYS A 63 21.30 2.79 -6.15
C LYS A 63 22.32 3.51 -7.02
N ALA A 64 22.60 2.99 -8.22
CA ALA A 64 23.51 3.62 -9.19
C ALA A 64 22.92 4.94 -9.67
N ASN A 65 21.66 4.95 -10.11
CA ASN A 65 20.99 6.16 -10.58
C ASN A 65 20.91 7.23 -9.48
N LEU A 66 20.61 6.82 -8.24
CA LEU A 66 20.58 7.75 -7.11
C LEU A 66 21.98 8.38 -6.88
N ARG A 67 23.05 7.59 -6.88
CA ARG A 67 24.41 8.08 -6.71
C ARG A 67 24.82 9.04 -7.83
N THR A 68 24.48 8.71 -9.08
CA THR A 68 24.73 9.57 -10.23
C THR A 68 24.00 10.91 -10.09
N LEU A 69 22.72 10.87 -9.70
CA LEU A 69 21.94 12.09 -9.48
C LEU A 69 22.55 12.97 -8.38
N LEU A 70 22.98 12.37 -7.27
CA LEU A 70 23.62 13.09 -6.17
C LEU A 70 24.96 13.72 -6.61
N ALA A 71 25.79 12.99 -7.37
CA ALA A 71 27.04 13.52 -7.89
C ALA A 71 26.81 14.72 -8.83
N LEU A 72 25.85 14.60 -9.75
CA LEU A 72 25.45 15.70 -10.63
C LEU A 72 24.90 16.90 -9.84
N SER A 73 24.12 16.64 -8.81
CA SER A 73 23.57 17.70 -7.95
C SER A 73 24.67 18.50 -7.26
N VAL A 74 25.72 17.82 -6.78
CA VAL A 74 26.87 18.47 -6.16
C VAL A 74 27.66 19.28 -7.22
N ALA A 75 27.98 18.68 -8.38
CA ALA A 75 28.72 19.33 -9.45
C ALA A 75 28.03 20.61 -9.96
N ASN A 76 26.67 20.58 -10.03
CA ASN A 76 25.90 21.72 -10.52
C ASN A 76 25.38 22.63 -9.39
N LYS A 77 25.78 22.40 -8.14
CA LYS A 77 25.32 23.15 -6.95
C LYS A 77 23.79 23.16 -6.78
N TRP A 78 23.12 22.08 -7.18
CA TRP A 78 21.66 21.95 -6.99
C TRP A 78 21.32 21.69 -5.54
N LYS A 79 20.16 22.16 -5.12
CA LYS A 79 19.64 21.89 -3.77
C LYS A 79 18.80 20.61 -3.82
N ALA A 80 19.23 19.58 -3.09
CA ALA A 80 18.46 18.36 -2.92
C ALA A 80 17.47 18.51 -1.75
N ARG A 81 16.26 17.98 -1.92
CA ARG A 81 15.24 17.87 -0.86
C ARG A 81 14.71 16.45 -0.82
N SER A 82 14.49 15.93 0.39
CA SER A 82 13.82 14.65 0.61
C SER A 82 12.37 14.91 0.99
N ILE A 83 11.44 14.14 0.40
CA ILE A 83 10.01 14.22 0.67
C ILE A 83 9.53 12.80 1.02
N ASP A 84 8.77 12.67 2.09
CA ASP A 84 8.05 11.44 2.44
C ASP A 84 6.54 11.69 2.37
N ILE A 85 5.85 10.90 1.58
CA ILE A 85 4.39 11.02 1.43
C ILE A 85 3.73 10.07 2.42
N LYS A 86 3.10 10.63 3.44
CA LYS A 86 2.36 9.86 4.43
C LYS A 86 1.23 9.10 3.76
N SER A 87 1.18 7.77 3.98
CA SER A 87 0.13 6.90 3.44
C SER A 87 -0.03 7.00 1.91
N ALA A 88 1.06 7.10 1.16
CA ALA A 88 1.06 7.31 -0.30
C ALA A 88 0.11 6.37 -1.06
N PHE A 89 0.05 5.09 -0.69
CA PHE A 89 -0.85 4.12 -1.34
C PHE A 89 -2.34 4.45 -1.17
N LEU A 90 -2.71 5.07 -0.04
CA LEU A 90 -4.09 5.45 0.25
C LEU A 90 -4.48 6.78 -0.41
N GLN A 91 -3.50 7.56 -0.84
CA GLN A 91 -3.70 8.82 -1.56
C GLN A 91 -3.69 8.64 -3.09
N GLY A 92 -3.41 7.42 -3.55
CA GLY A 92 -3.41 7.08 -4.96
C GLY A 92 -4.79 7.14 -5.60
N ARG A 93 -4.81 6.95 -6.92
CA ARG A 93 -6.06 6.86 -7.70
C ARG A 93 -6.89 5.67 -7.25
N GLU A 94 -8.19 5.74 -7.51
CA GLU A 94 -9.10 4.61 -7.27
C GLU A 94 -8.72 3.41 -8.13
N ILE A 95 -8.95 2.23 -7.55
CA ILE A 95 -8.75 0.96 -8.24
C ILE A 95 -9.82 0.84 -9.33
N GLN A 96 -9.41 0.57 -10.57
CA GLN A 96 -10.33 0.43 -11.70
C GLN A 96 -10.80 -1.02 -11.94
N ARG A 97 -10.56 -1.90 -10.98
CA ARG A 97 -11.03 -3.28 -10.97
C ARG A 97 -11.80 -3.59 -9.70
N GLU A 98 -12.73 -4.52 -9.78
CA GLU A 98 -13.40 -4.99 -8.58
C GLU A 98 -12.47 -5.90 -7.79
N LEU A 99 -12.21 -5.52 -6.56
CA LEU A 99 -11.34 -6.25 -5.66
C LEU A 99 -11.95 -6.30 -4.27
N PHE A 100 -12.18 -7.52 -3.79
CA PHE A 100 -12.75 -7.76 -2.48
C PHE A 100 -11.68 -8.31 -1.55
N VAL A 101 -11.72 -7.86 -0.31
CA VAL A 101 -10.79 -8.28 0.73
C VAL A 101 -11.56 -8.72 1.96
N LYS A 102 -11.22 -9.90 2.47
CA LYS A 102 -11.71 -10.36 3.76
C LYS A 102 -10.92 -9.65 4.86
N PRO A 103 -11.59 -8.87 5.73
CA PRO A 103 -10.92 -8.21 6.84
C PRO A 103 -10.28 -9.22 7.79
N PRO A 104 -9.21 -8.82 8.52
CA PRO A 104 -8.63 -9.66 9.56
C PRO A 104 -9.66 -10.04 10.63
N ALA A 105 -9.45 -11.19 11.28
CA ALA A 105 -10.41 -11.73 12.26
C ALA A 105 -10.74 -10.73 13.37
N GLU A 106 -9.79 -9.88 13.75
CA GLU A 106 -9.92 -8.89 14.83
C GLU A 106 -10.93 -7.78 14.52
N VAL A 107 -11.23 -7.56 13.24
CA VAL A 107 -12.15 -6.50 12.78
C VAL A 107 -13.22 -7.03 11.84
N SER A 108 -13.26 -8.35 11.67
CA SER A 108 -14.24 -9.00 10.80
C SER A 108 -15.62 -9.02 11.46
N ASN A 109 -16.63 -8.68 10.67
CA ASN A 109 -18.04 -8.75 11.04
C ASN A 109 -18.82 -9.71 10.09
N GLY A 110 -18.12 -10.64 9.44
CA GLY A 110 -18.70 -11.55 8.45
C GLY A 110 -18.92 -10.94 7.07
N LYS A 111 -18.56 -9.66 6.88
CA LYS A 111 -18.68 -8.95 5.60
C LYS A 111 -17.34 -8.81 4.92
N LEU A 112 -17.37 -8.53 3.62
CA LEU A 112 -16.18 -8.23 2.83
C LEU A 112 -15.99 -6.72 2.67
N TRP A 113 -14.77 -6.32 2.33
CA TRP A 113 -14.44 -4.95 1.95
C TRP A 113 -14.20 -4.88 0.45
N LYS A 114 -15.04 -4.17 -0.27
CA LYS A 114 -14.77 -3.79 -1.66
C LYS A 114 -13.80 -2.63 -1.66
N LEU A 115 -12.61 -2.82 -2.21
CA LEU A 115 -11.58 -1.80 -2.22
C LEU A 115 -11.85 -0.73 -3.27
N LYS A 116 -11.68 0.51 -2.86
CA LYS A 116 -11.67 1.69 -3.75
C LYS A 116 -10.24 2.17 -4.03
N LYS A 117 -9.32 1.93 -3.11
CA LYS A 117 -7.90 2.32 -3.22
C LYS A 117 -6.98 1.17 -2.85
N CYS A 118 -5.75 1.24 -3.33
CA CYS A 118 -4.76 0.20 -3.06
C CYS A 118 -4.41 0.09 -1.58
N LEU A 119 -4.31 -1.13 -1.09
CA LEU A 119 -3.74 -1.47 0.21
C LEU A 119 -2.29 -1.95 0.05
N TYR A 120 -1.55 -1.93 1.17
CA TYR A 120 -0.25 -2.58 1.22
C TYR A 120 -0.39 -4.07 0.86
N GLY A 121 0.57 -4.58 0.09
CA GLY A 121 0.62 -5.96 -0.34
C GLY A 121 -0.13 -6.29 -1.63
N LEU A 122 -0.89 -5.35 -2.19
CA LEU A 122 -1.49 -5.49 -3.51
C LEU A 122 -0.52 -5.13 -4.62
N HIS A 123 -0.72 -5.74 -5.78
CA HIS A 123 -0.04 -5.33 -6.99
C HIS A 123 -0.63 -4.01 -7.50
N ILE A 124 0.24 -3.02 -7.73
CA ILE A 124 -0.17 -1.73 -8.28
C ILE A 124 -0.13 -1.83 -9.79
N LEU A 125 -1.29 -1.61 -10.42
CA LEU A 125 -1.35 -1.49 -11.86
C LEU A 125 -0.81 -0.13 -12.27
N ILE A 126 0.25 -0.13 -13.06
CA ILE A 126 0.70 1.06 -13.76
C ILE A 126 0.03 1.04 -15.13
N LYS A 127 -0.94 1.93 -15.33
CA LYS A 127 -1.50 2.20 -16.64
C LYS A 127 -0.51 3.06 -17.41
N ASN A 128 -0.05 2.59 -18.56
CA ASN A 128 0.64 3.43 -19.54
C ASN A 128 -0.32 4.47 -20.09
#